data_e3ea31e1208e5c70ae57909c8fb8628a
#
_entry.id   e3ea31e1208e5c70ae57909c8fb8628a
#
_cell.length_a   1.000
_cell.length_b   1.000
_cell.length_c   1.000
_cell.angle_alpha   90.00
_cell.angle_beta   90.00
_cell.angle_gamma   90.00
#
_symmetry.space_group_name_H-M   'P 1'
#
loop_
_entity.id
_entity.type
_entity.pdbx_description
1 polymer ?
#
loop_
_entity_poly.entity_id
_entity_poly.type
_entity_poly.pdbx_seq_one_letter_code
_entity_poly.pdbx_strand_id
1 'polypeptide(L)'
;MYNDFVLVGPIDDPAGVSGMATAAEALAAIAAAEAPFASRGDDSGTHTKELSLWEASGVAPEGEWYNSLGQGMGETLTFANESGAYTLTDRGTLLAMSATLPNLAVLVGGASIADNADPGLLNPYGVIPVNPDKSPNINGELAEMFVQWITSAAVQEQIGAYGVDTFGQPLFYPDAGE
;
A
#
# COMPACT_ATOMS: atom_id res chain seq x y z
N MET A 1 -1.89 -0.85 -14.69
CA MET A 1 -1.23 -1.69 -13.67
C MET A 1 -1.81 -1.43 -12.31
N TYR A 2 -1.69 -2.38 -11.39
CA TYR A 2 -1.98 -2.19 -9.98
C TYR A 2 -0.90 -2.85 -9.12
N ASN A 3 -0.76 -2.41 -7.87
CA ASN A 3 -0.10 -3.10 -6.79
C ASN A 3 -1.05 -3.18 -5.58
N ASP A 4 -0.54 -3.47 -4.39
CA ASP A 4 -1.35 -3.53 -3.20
C ASP A 4 -0.69 -2.88 -1.98
N PHE A 5 -1.52 -2.63 -1.00
CA PHE A 5 -1.11 -2.38 0.37
C PHE A 5 -1.24 -3.66 1.20
N VAL A 6 -0.52 -3.69 2.29
CA VAL A 6 -0.61 -4.73 3.31
C VAL A 6 -0.65 -4.11 4.69
N LEU A 7 -1.37 -4.73 5.61
CA LEU A 7 -1.29 -4.39 7.01
C LEU A 7 -0.21 -5.26 7.65
N VAL A 8 0.78 -4.62 8.24
CA VAL A 8 1.88 -5.27 8.95
C VAL A 8 1.84 -4.93 10.42
N GLY A 9 2.42 -5.77 11.24
CA GLY A 9 2.51 -5.56 12.67
C GLY A 9 3.49 -6.53 13.32
N PRO A 10 3.61 -6.49 14.66
CA PRO A 10 4.52 -7.36 15.39
C PRO A 10 4.19 -8.84 15.17
N ILE A 11 5.22 -9.69 15.15
CA ILE A 11 5.09 -11.14 14.87
C ILE A 11 4.18 -11.84 15.91
N ASP A 12 4.15 -11.37 17.15
CA ASP A 12 3.32 -11.90 18.23
C ASP A 12 1.85 -11.46 18.18
N ASP A 13 1.53 -10.52 17.27
CA ASP A 13 0.18 -10.08 16.93
C ASP A 13 -0.76 -9.90 18.15
N PRO A 14 -0.46 -9.00 19.08
CA PRO A 14 -1.24 -8.86 20.32
C PRO A 14 -2.70 -8.46 20.10
N ALA A 15 -3.05 -7.83 18.98
CA ALA A 15 -4.44 -7.52 18.63
C ALA A 15 -5.18 -8.68 17.95
N GLY A 16 -4.47 -9.77 17.56
CA GLY A 16 -5.07 -10.96 16.97
C GLY A 16 -5.67 -10.76 15.59
N VAL A 17 -5.02 -9.95 14.73
CA VAL A 17 -5.55 -9.55 13.41
C VAL A 17 -5.07 -10.44 12.26
N SER A 18 -4.12 -11.31 12.52
CA SER A 18 -3.54 -12.19 11.50
C SER A 18 -4.61 -13.07 10.85
N GLY A 19 -4.68 -13.00 9.51
CA GLY A 19 -5.63 -13.78 8.73
C GLY A 19 -7.07 -13.25 8.72
N MET A 20 -7.32 -12.05 9.24
CA MET A 20 -8.61 -11.39 9.05
C MET A 20 -8.89 -11.14 7.56
N ALA A 21 -10.15 -11.16 7.18
CA ALA A 21 -10.56 -11.08 5.78
C ALA A 21 -10.29 -9.70 5.17
N THR A 22 -10.42 -8.64 5.97
CA THR A 22 -10.24 -7.26 5.51
C THR A 22 -9.38 -6.44 6.46
N ALA A 23 -8.68 -5.45 5.90
CA ALA A 23 -7.92 -4.49 6.67
C ALA A 23 -8.82 -3.63 7.58
N ALA A 24 -10.04 -3.33 7.14
CA ALA A 24 -11.00 -2.59 7.96
C ALA A 24 -11.39 -3.34 9.26
N GLU A 25 -11.64 -4.65 9.18
CA GLU A 25 -11.88 -5.49 10.36
C GLU A 25 -10.65 -5.52 11.29
N ALA A 26 -9.47 -5.67 10.70
CA ALA A 26 -8.22 -5.67 11.46
C ALA A 26 -7.96 -4.33 12.17
N LEU A 27 -8.19 -3.21 11.49
CA LEU A 27 -8.07 -1.88 12.09
C LEU A 27 -9.05 -1.69 13.24
N ALA A 28 -10.30 -2.15 13.11
CA ALA A 28 -11.27 -2.12 14.21
C ALA A 28 -10.78 -2.92 15.44
N ALA A 29 -10.16 -4.09 15.21
CA ALA A 29 -9.61 -4.91 16.29
C ALA A 29 -8.38 -4.25 16.95
N ILE A 30 -7.49 -3.63 16.17
CA ILE A 30 -6.33 -2.86 16.67
C ILE A 30 -6.82 -1.72 17.57
N ALA A 31 -7.82 -0.96 17.13
CA ALA A 31 -8.41 0.13 17.90
C ALA A 31 -9.08 -0.37 19.18
N ALA A 32 -9.83 -1.48 19.12
CA ALA A 32 -10.47 -2.06 20.29
C ALA A 32 -9.48 -2.56 21.35
N ALA A 33 -8.29 -2.97 20.91
CA ALA A 33 -7.19 -3.38 21.78
C ALA A 33 -6.32 -2.20 22.24
N GLU A 34 -6.54 -0.98 21.71
CA GLU A 34 -5.63 0.17 21.85
C GLU A 34 -4.16 -0.19 21.56
N ALA A 35 -3.96 -1.13 20.62
CA ALA A 35 -2.63 -1.59 20.26
C ALA A 35 -1.89 -0.51 19.44
N PRO A 36 -0.58 -0.30 19.65
CA PRO A 36 0.18 0.76 18.99
C PRO A 36 0.03 0.71 17.47
N PHE A 37 -0.35 1.82 16.86
CA PHE A 37 -0.45 1.98 15.41
C PHE A 37 0.40 3.17 14.95
N ALA A 38 1.19 2.96 13.91
CA ALA A 38 2.02 3.98 13.28
C ALA A 38 1.38 4.42 11.96
N SER A 39 0.88 5.65 11.92
CA SER A 39 0.41 6.30 10.71
C SER A 39 1.53 7.13 10.09
N ARG A 40 1.61 7.13 8.76
CA ARG A 40 2.51 8.06 8.06
C ARG A 40 2.21 9.52 8.38
N GLY A 41 0.93 9.91 8.43
CA GLY A 41 0.50 11.25 8.80
C GLY A 41 1.06 12.38 7.91
N ASP A 42 1.37 12.10 6.62
CA ASP A 42 2.12 12.97 5.71
C ASP A 42 1.35 13.36 4.44
N ASP A 43 0.03 13.13 4.42
CA ASP A 43 -0.88 13.37 3.28
C ASP A 43 -0.49 12.63 1.98
N SER A 44 0.33 11.57 2.08
CA SER A 44 0.67 10.70 0.95
C SER A 44 -0.48 9.80 0.51
N GLY A 45 -0.31 9.11 -0.62
CA GLY A 45 -1.26 8.09 -1.08
C GLY A 45 -1.48 6.97 -0.07
N THR A 46 -0.43 6.53 0.65
CA THR A 46 -0.54 5.54 1.72
C THR A 46 -1.35 6.07 2.90
N HIS A 47 -1.10 7.31 3.33
CA HIS A 47 -1.88 7.94 4.39
C HIS A 47 -3.35 8.14 3.99
N THR A 48 -3.61 8.57 2.75
CA THR A 48 -4.98 8.67 2.21
C THR A 48 -5.69 7.30 2.21
N LYS A 49 -4.99 6.24 1.80
CA LYS A 49 -5.52 4.86 1.84
C LYS A 49 -5.81 4.43 3.28
N GLU A 50 -4.90 4.66 4.21
CA GLU A 50 -5.07 4.37 5.63
C GLU A 50 -6.34 5.03 6.18
N LEU A 51 -6.52 6.34 5.95
CA LEU A 51 -7.70 7.07 6.40
C LEU A 51 -9.00 6.50 5.81
N SER A 52 -9.00 6.08 4.54
CA SER A 52 -10.16 5.43 3.93
C SER A 52 -10.49 4.08 4.55
N LEU A 53 -9.49 3.31 5.00
CA LEU A 53 -9.68 2.05 5.69
C LEU A 53 -10.19 2.26 7.13
N TRP A 54 -9.72 3.31 7.82
CA TRP A 54 -10.28 3.72 9.12
C TRP A 54 -11.75 4.11 9.00
N GLU A 55 -12.10 4.90 7.98
CA GLU A 55 -13.52 5.22 7.70
C GLU A 55 -14.35 3.96 7.45
N ALA A 56 -13.84 3.02 6.64
CA ALA A 56 -14.50 1.74 6.37
C ALA A 56 -14.65 0.86 7.61
N SER A 57 -13.72 0.95 8.57
CA SER A 57 -13.80 0.25 9.85
C SER A 57 -14.85 0.84 10.81
N GLY A 58 -15.35 2.04 10.54
CA GLY A 58 -16.25 2.80 11.41
C GLY A 58 -15.56 3.41 12.64
N VAL A 59 -14.22 3.41 12.69
CA VAL A 59 -13.44 3.96 13.79
C VAL A 59 -12.74 5.25 13.36
N ALA A 60 -12.81 6.28 14.20
CA ALA A 60 -11.95 7.45 14.12
C ALA A 60 -10.76 7.22 15.07
N PRO A 61 -9.54 6.98 14.54
CA PRO A 61 -8.40 6.65 15.39
C PRO A 61 -7.97 7.90 16.18
N GLU A 62 -7.91 7.77 17.51
CA GLU A 62 -7.50 8.83 18.43
C GLU A 62 -6.90 8.23 19.70
N GLY A 63 -6.07 8.99 20.40
CA GLY A 63 -5.45 8.56 21.65
C GLY A 63 -3.97 8.21 21.50
N GLU A 64 -3.35 7.78 22.61
CA GLU A 64 -1.90 7.55 22.70
C GLU A 64 -1.42 6.34 21.87
N TRP A 65 -2.32 5.43 21.52
CA TRP A 65 -1.99 4.26 20.69
C TRP A 65 -1.86 4.59 19.20
N TYR A 66 -2.43 5.70 18.74
CA TYR A 66 -2.38 6.14 17.34
C TYR A 66 -1.31 7.20 17.13
N ASN A 67 -0.18 6.82 16.52
CA ASN A 67 0.99 7.66 16.35
C ASN A 67 1.06 8.20 14.92
N SER A 68 0.66 9.45 14.71
CA SER A 68 0.82 10.16 13.44
C SER A 68 2.24 10.74 13.35
N LEU A 69 3.10 10.14 12.50
CA LEU A 69 4.55 10.40 12.50
C LEU A 69 4.96 11.58 11.63
N GLY A 70 4.21 11.90 10.57
CA GLY A 70 4.62 12.91 9.57
C GLY A 70 5.86 12.50 8.79
N GLN A 71 6.07 11.20 8.53
CA GLN A 71 7.30 10.66 7.96
C GLN A 71 7.04 9.80 6.72
N GLY A 72 8.13 9.52 5.95
CA GLY A 72 8.09 8.60 4.82
C GLY A 72 7.83 7.14 5.22
N MET A 73 7.54 6.28 4.21
CA MET A 73 7.19 4.88 4.48
C MET A 73 8.32 4.10 5.15
N GLY A 74 9.57 4.35 4.75
CA GLY A 74 10.74 3.67 5.33
C GLY A 74 10.92 3.97 6.81
N GLU A 75 10.80 5.23 7.21
CA GLU A 75 10.87 5.67 8.60
C GLU A 75 9.71 5.14 9.42
N THR A 76 8.50 5.12 8.84
CA THR A 76 7.30 4.56 9.48
C THR A 76 7.45 3.06 9.74
N LEU A 77 7.95 2.30 8.77
CA LEU A 77 8.23 0.86 8.96
C LEU A 77 9.31 0.61 10.02
N THR A 78 10.37 1.42 10.02
CA THR A 78 11.42 1.33 11.05
C THR A 78 10.85 1.58 12.44
N PHE A 79 10.06 2.65 12.59
CA PHE A 79 9.38 2.94 13.86
C PHE A 79 8.46 1.79 14.29
N ALA A 80 7.63 1.26 13.38
CA ALA A 80 6.75 0.14 13.68
C ALA A 80 7.53 -1.10 14.13
N ASN A 81 8.64 -1.42 13.44
CA ASN A 81 9.51 -2.55 13.79
C ASN A 81 10.16 -2.41 15.18
N GLU A 82 10.52 -1.19 15.59
CA GLU A 82 11.18 -0.92 16.87
C GLU A 82 10.19 -0.81 18.03
N SER A 83 8.99 -0.26 17.78
CA SER A 83 7.98 -0.01 18.81
C SER A 83 6.94 -1.13 18.96
N GLY A 84 6.96 -2.15 18.09
CA GLY A 84 5.92 -3.18 18.06
C GLY A 84 4.56 -2.64 17.60
N ALA A 85 4.55 -1.62 16.72
CA ALA A 85 3.32 -1.03 16.23
C ALA A 85 2.83 -1.71 14.94
N TYR A 86 1.53 -1.64 14.71
CA TYR A 86 0.90 -1.96 13.43
C TYR A 86 1.06 -0.78 12.47
N THR A 87 1.11 -1.02 11.16
CA THR A 87 1.10 0.05 10.15
C THR A 87 0.60 -0.46 8.80
N LEU A 88 0.10 0.45 7.97
CA LEU A 88 -0.21 0.19 6.57
C LEU A 88 1.01 0.54 5.71
N THR A 89 1.37 -0.34 4.77
CA THR A 89 2.48 -0.09 3.84
C THR A 89 2.16 -0.62 2.46
N ASP A 90 2.76 -0.05 1.41
CA ASP A 90 2.82 -0.72 0.12
C ASP A 90 3.76 -1.94 0.19
N ARG A 91 3.40 -3.02 -0.50
CA ARG A 91 4.16 -4.28 -0.51
C ARG A 91 5.59 -4.09 -1.04
N GLY A 92 5.77 -3.24 -2.04
CA GLY A 92 7.09 -3.01 -2.65
C GLY A 92 8.11 -2.47 -1.66
N THR A 93 7.72 -1.46 -0.88
CA THR A 93 8.58 -0.90 0.19
C THR A 93 8.87 -1.94 1.28
N LEU A 94 7.86 -2.70 1.70
CA LEU A 94 8.05 -3.77 2.68
C LEU A 94 9.08 -4.80 2.20
N LEU A 95 8.94 -5.30 0.96
CA LEU A 95 9.87 -6.28 0.39
C LEU A 95 11.29 -5.73 0.29
N ALA A 96 11.45 -4.48 -0.14
CA ALA A 96 12.76 -3.82 -0.25
C ALA A 96 13.45 -3.65 1.11
N MET A 97 12.69 -3.53 2.19
CA MET A 97 13.21 -3.31 3.54
C MET A 97 13.19 -4.58 4.42
N SER A 98 12.66 -5.69 3.93
CA SER A 98 12.41 -6.91 4.71
C SER A 98 13.59 -7.38 5.57
N ALA A 99 14.82 -7.26 5.05
CA ALA A 99 16.04 -7.64 5.79
C ALA A 99 16.31 -6.79 7.04
N THR A 100 15.72 -5.61 7.14
CA THR A 100 15.91 -4.65 8.24
C THR A 100 14.71 -4.59 9.19
N LEU A 101 13.66 -5.36 8.92
CA LEU A 101 12.39 -5.36 9.66
C LEU A 101 12.08 -6.74 10.29
N PRO A 102 13.00 -7.29 11.13
CA PRO A 102 12.88 -8.67 11.60
C PRO A 102 11.70 -8.91 12.55
N ASN A 103 11.09 -7.86 13.11
CA ASN A 103 9.99 -7.97 14.08
C ASN A 103 8.61 -7.77 13.44
N LEU A 104 8.53 -7.45 12.15
CA LEU A 104 7.26 -7.25 11.44
C LEU A 104 6.88 -8.46 10.59
N ALA A 105 5.59 -8.75 10.56
CA ALA A 105 4.98 -9.73 9.66
C ALA A 105 3.81 -9.11 8.89
N VAL A 106 3.51 -9.64 7.70
CA VAL A 106 2.26 -9.35 6.99
C VAL A 106 1.14 -10.09 7.71
N LEU A 107 0.17 -9.35 8.22
CA LEU A 107 -0.96 -9.89 8.98
C LEU A 107 -2.24 -9.93 8.14
N VAL A 108 -2.45 -8.90 7.27
CA VAL A 108 -3.55 -8.87 6.30
C VAL A 108 -3.00 -8.45 4.93
N GLY A 109 -3.45 -9.13 3.86
CA GLY A 109 -3.02 -8.88 2.48
C GLY A 109 -2.29 -10.06 1.82
N GLY A 110 -2.08 -11.17 2.55
CA GLY A 110 -1.49 -12.39 2.00
C GLY A 110 0.00 -12.30 1.68
N ALA A 111 0.59 -13.39 1.21
CA ALA A 111 2.01 -13.50 0.92
C ALA A 111 2.43 -12.78 -0.38
N SER A 112 1.51 -12.64 -1.33
CA SER A 112 1.69 -11.94 -2.61
C SER A 112 0.47 -11.11 -2.95
N ILE A 113 0.56 -10.26 -4.00
CA ILE A 113 -0.61 -9.52 -4.52
C ILE A 113 -1.72 -10.48 -4.96
N ALA A 114 -1.37 -11.63 -5.54
CA ALA A 114 -2.35 -12.63 -5.97
C ALA A 114 -3.12 -13.29 -4.80
N ASP A 115 -2.51 -13.31 -3.61
CA ASP A 115 -3.12 -13.87 -2.40
C ASP A 115 -3.92 -12.82 -1.61
N ASN A 116 -3.85 -11.54 -2.02
CA ASN A 116 -4.57 -10.47 -1.35
C ASN A 116 -6.05 -10.51 -1.73
N ALA A 117 -6.87 -11.02 -0.82
CA ALA A 117 -8.32 -11.16 -1.02
C ALA A 117 -9.11 -9.89 -0.68
N ASP A 118 -8.48 -8.88 -0.05
CA ASP A 118 -9.15 -7.63 0.33
C ASP A 118 -9.09 -6.59 -0.81
N PRO A 119 -10.20 -6.32 -1.50
CA PRO A 119 -10.22 -5.29 -2.55
C PRO A 119 -9.93 -3.88 -2.01
N GLY A 120 -10.13 -3.64 -0.71
CA GLY A 120 -9.79 -2.38 -0.04
C GLY A 120 -8.28 -2.11 -0.03
N LEU A 121 -7.45 -3.15 -0.13
CA LEU A 121 -5.99 -3.03 -0.16
C LEU A 121 -5.43 -2.90 -1.59
N LEU A 122 -6.21 -3.09 -2.64
CA LEU A 122 -5.73 -2.89 -4.00
C LEU A 122 -5.45 -1.42 -4.29
N ASN A 123 -4.41 -1.19 -5.09
CA ASN A 123 -3.93 0.14 -5.47
C ASN A 123 -3.80 0.25 -7.00
N PRO A 124 -4.90 0.52 -7.72
CA PRO A 124 -4.87 0.70 -9.16
C PRO A 124 -4.23 2.04 -9.55
N TYR A 125 -3.43 2.02 -10.61
CA TYR A 125 -2.79 3.21 -11.19
C TYR A 125 -3.48 3.59 -12.49
N GLY A 126 -3.97 4.83 -12.55
CA GLY A 126 -4.51 5.43 -13.76
C GLY A 126 -3.48 6.29 -14.49
N VAL A 127 -3.44 6.24 -15.83
CA VAL A 127 -2.74 7.21 -16.66
C VAL A 127 -3.79 8.11 -17.32
N ILE A 128 -3.76 9.41 -17.00
CA ILE A 128 -4.79 10.37 -17.39
C ILE A 128 -4.13 11.54 -18.13
N PRO A 129 -4.25 11.61 -19.47
CA PRO A 129 -3.74 12.75 -20.23
C PRO A 129 -4.52 14.02 -19.90
N VAL A 130 -3.78 15.11 -19.70
CA VAL A 130 -4.39 16.43 -19.47
C VAL A 130 -4.91 16.97 -20.80
N ASN A 131 -6.16 17.52 -20.79
CA ASN A 131 -6.75 18.13 -21.97
C ASN A 131 -5.88 19.29 -22.49
N PRO A 132 -5.36 19.22 -23.75
CA PRO A 132 -4.48 20.24 -24.31
C PRO A 132 -5.15 21.61 -24.48
N ASP A 133 -6.48 21.68 -24.54
CA ASP A 133 -7.21 22.95 -24.69
C ASP A 133 -7.11 23.83 -23.42
N LYS A 134 -6.68 23.25 -22.27
CA LYS A 134 -6.54 24.00 -21.02
C LYS A 134 -5.34 24.95 -20.99
N SER A 135 -4.29 24.69 -21.77
CA SER A 135 -3.10 25.54 -21.82
C SER A 135 -2.24 25.22 -23.04
N PRO A 136 -1.65 26.23 -23.72
CA PRO A 136 -0.74 26.04 -24.84
C PRO A 136 0.56 25.32 -24.45
N ASN A 137 0.84 25.19 -23.15
CA ASN A 137 2.03 24.49 -22.65
C ASN A 137 1.80 22.97 -22.50
N ILE A 138 0.58 22.47 -22.72
CA ILE A 138 0.25 21.05 -22.62
C ILE A 138 0.54 20.39 -23.96
N ASN A 139 1.48 19.43 -23.97
CA ASN A 139 1.77 18.64 -25.15
C ASN A 139 0.86 17.39 -25.19
N GLY A 140 -0.32 17.52 -25.79
CA GLY A 140 -1.31 16.44 -25.88
C GLY A 140 -0.80 15.26 -26.73
N GLU A 141 0.00 15.51 -27.78
CA GLU A 141 0.54 14.47 -28.63
C GLU A 141 1.51 13.56 -27.85
N LEU A 142 2.45 14.15 -27.11
CA LEU A 142 3.36 13.37 -26.27
C LEU A 142 2.65 12.65 -25.13
N ALA A 143 1.61 13.25 -24.56
CA ALA A 143 0.81 12.59 -23.52
C ALA A 143 0.11 11.34 -24.08
N GLU A 144 -0.49 11.44 -25.27
CA GLU A 144 -1.12 10.31 -25.94
C GLU A 144 -0.10 9.21 -26.33
N MET A 145 1.06 9.58 -26.83
CA MET A 145 2.15 8.63 -27.10
C MET A 145 2.59 7.89 -25.83
N PHE A 146 2.66 8.57 -24.69
CA PHE A 146 2.97 7.94 -23.41
C PHE A 146 1.87 6.97 -22.97
N VAL A 147 0.60 7.35 -23.11
CA VAL A 147 -0.54 6.44 -22.81
C VAL A 147 -0.45 5.18 -23.67
N GLN A 148 -0.26 5.32 -24.98
CA GLN A 148 -0.14 4.18 -25.91
C GLN A 148 1.06 3.29 -25.57
N TRP A 149 2.18 3.89 -25.18
CA TRP A 149 3.38 3.15 -24.78
C TRP A 149 3.15 2.36 -23.50
N ILE A 150 2.68 3.00 -22.40
CA ILE A 150 2.52 2.36 -21.11
C ILE A 150 1.44 1.27 -21.11
N THR A 151 0.43 1.40 -21.99
CA THR A 151 -0.66 0.42 -22.15
C THR A 151 -0.36 -0.65 -23.20
N SER A 152 0.78 -0.56 -23.92
CA SER A 152 1.13 -1.56 -24.94
C SER A 152 1.41 -2.93 -24.32
N ALA A 153 1.10 -4.01 -25.04
CA ALA A 153 1.31 -5.39 -24.58
C ALA A 153 2.75 -5.64 -24.13
N ALA A 154 3.75 -5.11 -24.86
CA ALA A 154 5.16 -5.29 -24.53
C ALA A 154 5.54 -4.63 -23.19
N VAL A 155 5.00 -3.44 -22.89
CA VAL A 155 5.27 -2.75 -21.62
C VAL A 155 4.48 -3.40 -20.48
N GLN A 156 3.27 -3.85 -20.72
CA GLN A 156 2.48 -4.58 -19.72
C GLN A 156 3.16 -5.90 -19.32
N GLU A 157 3.79 -6.62 -20.27
CA GLU A 157 4.62 -7.80 -19.96
C GLU A 157 5.82 -7.44 -19.08
N GLN A 158 6.52 -6.33 -19.36
CA GLN A 158 7.63 -5.84 -18.52
C GLN A 158 7.16 -5.46 -17.10
N ILE A 159 5.99 -4.83 -16.99
CA ILE A 159 5.38 -4.50 -15.70
C ILE A 159 5.14 -5.78 -14.89
N GLY A 160 4.56 -6.81 -15.50
CA GLY A 160 4.30 -8.08 -14.83
C GLY A 160 5.55 -8.88 -14.45
N ALA A 161 6.69 -8.62 -15.11
CA ALA A 161 7.97 -9.23 -14.78
C ALA A 161 8.78 -8.42 -13.74
N TYR A 162 8.43 -7.14 -13.51
CA TYR A 162 9.21 -6.25 -12.67
C TYR A 162 9.22 -6.71 -11.20
N GLY A 163 10.42 -6.89 -10.66
CA GLY A 163 10.63 -7.31 -9.28
C GLY A 163 10.83 -8.82 -9.08
N VAL A 164 10.44 -9.66 -10.04
CA VAL A 164 10.49 -11.13 -9.91
C VAL A 164 11.89 -11.62 -9.59
N ASP A 165 12.91 -11.15 -10.31
CA ASP A 165 14.30 -11.57 -10.10
C ASP A 165 14.86 -11.19 -8.73
N THR A 166 14.35 -10.09 -8.15
CA THR A 166 14.87 -9.53 -6.89
C THR A 166 14.09 -10.05 -5.68
N PHE A 167 12.77 -10.17 -5.81
CA PHE A 167 11.86 -10.43 -4.69
C PHE A 167 11.12 -11.77 -4.81
N GLY A 168 11.36 -12.53 -5.90
CA GLY A 168 10.67 -13.80 -6.15
C GLY A 168 9.18 -13.64 -6.54
N GLN A 169 8.70 -12.40 -6.68
CA GLN A 169 7.32 -12.07 -7.06
C GLN A 169 7.28 -10.73 -7.79
N PRO A 170 6.29 -10.50 -8.68
CA PRO A 170 6.11 -9.20 -9.30
C PRO A 170 5.70 -8.14 -8.28
N LEU A 171 6.19 -6.90 -8.47
CA LEU A 171 5.76 -5.75 -7.66
C LEU A 171 4.53 -5.06 -8.21
N PHE A 172 4.18 -5.31 -9.46
CA PHE A 172 3.00 -4.76 -10.14
C PHE A 172 2.35 -5.82 -11.03
N TYR A 173 1.06 -5.72 -11.19
CA TYR A 173 0.29 -6.54 -12.12
C TYR A 173 -0.20 -5.70 -13.30
N PRO A 174 -0.13 -6.23 -14.54
CA PRO A 174 -0.71 -5.62 -15.73
C PRO A 174 -2.21 -5.36 -15.55
N ASP A 175 -2.71 -4.23 -16.06
CA ASP A 175 -4.11 -3.82 -15.93
C ASP A 175 -4.57 -2.92 -17.11
N ALA A 176 -3.88 -2.96 -18.21
CA ALA A 176 -4.25 -2.19 -19.39
C ALA A 176 -5.18 -3.01 -20.30
N GLY A 177 -6.42 -2.55 -20.45
CA GLY A 177 -7.38 -3.13 -21.38
C GLY A 177 -8.50 -3.97 -20.73
N GLU A 178 -8.68 -3.88 -19.41
CA GLU A 178 -9.89 -4.37 -18.73
C GLU A 178 -10.92 -3.26 -18.54
#